data_16d151bcc8cab78d190d6934197fe878
#
_entry.id   16d151bcc8cab78d190d6934197fe878
#
_cell.length_a   1.000
_cell.length_b   1.000
_cell.length_c   1.000
_cell.angle_alpha   90.00
_cell.angle_beta   90.00
_cell.angle_gamma   90.00
#
_symmetry.space_group_name_H-M   'P 1'
#
loop_
_entity.id
_entity.type
_entity.pdbx_description
1 polymer ?
#
loop_
_entity_poly.entity_id
_entity_poly.type
_entity_poly.pdbx_seq_one_letter_code
_entity_poly.pdbx_strand_id
1 'polypeptide(L)'
;TNLGLYHTAELTVEFVLKVGLLYLVLRVIDTAAYYYMAGVGHVMGARIETDMRRDLFAHLQRLSHAYYDETKVGQIMARITSDLFDVTEFAHHCPEEFFIAAIKIIASFAILASFNVWLTLIVFATIPLMLVSAFYFNRRMRRAFKKSRNQIGELNAQVEDSLLGVRVVKSFANEPIEEQKFEAGNQEFLEIKKETYRYMAGFQSSTRLFDGVMYITVVIAGSLFIIHGA
;
A
#
# COMPACT_ATOMS: atom_id res chain seq x y z
N THR A 1 5.77 -32.40 39.09
CA THR A 1 5.98 -31.11 39.73
C THR A 1 7.26 -30.46 39.21
N ASN A 2 7.27 -30.01 37.94
CA ASN A 2 8.38 -29.26 37.36
C ASN A 2 8.09 -27.74 37.41
N LEU A 3 7.61 -27.25 38.56
CA LEU A 3 7.49 -25.83 38.87
C LEU A 3 8.84 -25.21 39.27
N GLY A 4 9.93 -25.90 39.12
CA GLY A 4 11.28 -25.45 39.51
C GLY A 4 12.05 -24.67 38.46
N LEU A 5 11.49 -24.40 37.27
CA LEU A 5 12.17 -23.66 36.21
C LEU A 5 11.71 -22.24 36.00
N TYR A 6 10.71 -21.80 36.73
CA TYR A 6 10.51 -20.37 36.93
C TYR A 6 11.35 -19.93 38.13
N HIS A 7 12.68 -19.94 37.95
CA HIS A 7 13.46 -18.94 38.66
C HIS A 7 12.77 -17.62 38.30
N THR A 8 12.00 -17.11 39.24
CA THR A 8 11.73 -15.69 39.31
C THR A 8 13.10 -15.04 39.21
N ALA A 9 13.51 -14.67 37.99
CA ALA A 9 14.55 -13.69 37.82
C ALA A 9 14.09 -12.58 38.74
N GLU A 10 14.74 -12.42 39.88
CA GLU A 10 14.42 -11.32 40.80
C GLU A 10 14.43 -10.09 39.89
N LEU A 11 13.29 -9.48 39.71
CA LEU A 11 13.14 -8.24 38.94
C LEU A 11 13.87 -7.15 39.74
N THR A 12 15.20 -7.25 39.72
CA THR A 12 16.07 -6.27 40.32
C THR A 12 15.97 -5.00 39.46
N VAL A 13 16.01 -3.85 40.11
CA VAL A 13 16.05 -2.55 39.42
C VAL A 13 17.15 -2.55 38.35
N GLU A 14 18.27 -3.20 38.63
CA GLU A 14 19.40 -3.37 37.71
C GLU A 14 19.02 -4.13 36.46
N PHE A 15 18.27 -5.23 36.56
CA PHE A 15 17.78 -5.99 35.40
C PHE A 15 16.85 -5.15 34.53
N VAL A 16 15.89 -4.45 35.13
CA VAL A 16 14.95 -3.58 34.42
C VAL A 16 15.70 -2.47 33.70
N LEU A 17 16.68 -1.84 34.34
CA LEU A 17 17.51 -0.81 33.72
C LEU A 17 18.35 -1.33 32.55
N LYS A 18 18.94 -2.54 32.68
CA LYS A 18 19.70 -3.17 31.57
C LYS A 18 18.81 -3.47 30.38
N VAL A 19 17.62 -4.06 30.59
CA VAL A 19 16.66 -4.33 29.51
C VAL A 19 16.15 -3.02 28.88
N GLY A 20 15.85 -2.01 29.69
CA GLY A 20 15.46 -0.69 29.21
C GLY A 20 16.55 -0.02 28.37
N LEU A 21 17.80 -0.09 28.81
CA LEU A 21 18.95 0.43 28.06
C LEU A 21 19.16 -0.33 26.75
N LEU A 22 19.09 -1.67 26.80
CA LEU A 22 19.18 -2.48 25.57
C LEU A 22 18.09 -2.09 24.57
N TYR A 23 16.84 -1.97 25.04
CA TYR A 23 15.72 -1.54 24.19
C TYR A 23 15.98 -0.15 23.57
N LEU A 24 16.48 0.81 24.37
CA LEU A 24 16.80 2.15 23.90
C LEU A 24 17.88 2.13 22.81
N VAL A 25 18.95 1.35 23.03
CA VAL A 25 20.04 1.19 22.05
C VAL A 25 19.50 0.57 20.74
N LEU A 26 18.72 -0.50 20.83
CA LEU A 26 18.10 -1.12 19.65
C LEU A 26 17.16 -0.15 18.94
N ARG A 27 16.41 0.68 19.67
CA ARG A 27 15.52 1.68 19.10
C ARG A 27 16.28 2.80 18.38
N VAL A 28 17.42 3.21 18.91
CA VAL A 28 18.29 4.19 18.22
C VAL A 28 18.85 3.61 16.93
N ILE A 29 19.31 2.36 16.98
CA ILE A 29 19.81 1.64 15.78
C ILE A 29 18.69 1.51 14.72
N ASP A 30 17.50 1.07 15.13
CA ASP A 30 16.32 0.96 14.26
C ASP A 30 15.98 2.31 13.60
N THR A 31 15.95 3.38 14.39
CA THR A 31 15.66 4.73 13.89
C THR A 31 16.73 5.21 12.91
N ALA A 32 18.00 4.98 13.20
CA ALA A 32 19.11 5.35 12.32
C ALA A 32 19.09 4.55 11.01
N ALA A 33 18.81 3.24 11.09
CA ALA A 33 18.66 2.39 9.91
C ALA A 33 17.48 2.82 9.04
N TYR A 34 16.34 3.13 9.66
CA TYR A 34 15.16 3.65 8.96
C TYR A 34 15.45 4.99 8.27
N TYR A 35 16.11 5.93 8.96
CA TYR A 35 16.51 7.21 8.38
C TYR A 35 17.42 7.02 7.17
N TYR A 36 18.43 6.13 7.29
CA TYR A 36 19.35 5.83 6.18
C TYR A 36 18.59 5.21 5.00
N MET A 37 17.76 4.21 5.26
CA MET A 37 17.01 3.49 4.24
C MET A 37 16.02 4.43 3.52
N ALA A 38 15.23 5.20 4.25
CA ALA A 38 14.31 6.16 3.67
C ALA A 38 15.06 7.25 2.88
N GLY A 39 16.12 7.81 3.43
CA GLY A 39 16.90 8.85 2.75
C GLY A 39 17.59 8.36 1.48
N VAL A 40 18.34 7.27 1.57
CA VAL A 40 19.10 6.73 0.43
C VAL A 40 18.18 6.11 -0.61
N GLY A 41 17.14 5.37 -0.18
CA GLY A 41 16.17 4.74 -1.07
C GLY A 41 15.44 5.77 -1.95
N HIS A 42 14.88 6.82 -1.35
CA HIS A 42 14.19 7.86 -2.11
C HIS A 42 15.12 8.67 -3.02
N VAL A 43 16.37 8.97 -2.57
CA VAL A 43 17.35 9.62 -3.43
C VAL A 43 17.75 8.74 -4.61
N MET A 44 17.89 7.43 -4.39
CA MET A 44 18.13 6.46 -5.46
C MET A 44 16.97 6.44 -6.46
N GLY A 45 15.74 6.36 -5.97
CA GLY A 45 14.53 6.44 -6.79
C GLY A 45 14.49 7.71 -7.65
N ALA A 46 14.75 8.87 -7.03
CA ALA A 46 14.79 10.15 -7.73
C ALA A 46 15.88 10.23 -8.81
N ARG A 47 17.04 9.61 -8.58
CA ARG A 47 18.11 9.51 -9.60
C ARG A 47 17.68 8.64 -10.77
N ILE A 48 17.12 7.46 -10.50
CA ILE A 48 16.61 6.56 -11.54
C ILE A 48 15.52 7.29 -12.36
N GLU A 49 14.57 7.97 -11.69
CA GLU A 49 13.54 8.76 -12.36
C GLU A 49 14.14 9.84 -13.28
N THR A 50 15.16 10.55 -12.78
CA THR A 50 15.84 11.60 -13.55
C THR A 50 16.55 11.04 -14.78
N ASP A 51 17.23 9.90 -14.66
CA ASP A 51 17.92 9.26 -15.76
C ASP A 51 16.93 8.71 -16.79
N MET A 52 15.88 8.02 -16.35
CA MET A 52 14.82 7.54 -17.23
C MET A 52 14.10 8.67 -17.96
N ARG A 53 13.85 9.79 -17.29
CA ARG A 53 13.23 10.99 -17.90
C ARG A 53 14.13 11.58 -18.98
N ARG A 54 15.43 11.64 -18.73
CA ARG A 54 16.43 12.10 -19.72
C ARG A 54 16.45 11.20 -20.95
N ASP A 55 16.50 9.88 -20.75
CA ASP A 55 16.54 8.90 -21.82
C ASP A 55 15.25 8.92 -22.65
N LEU A 56 14.10 8.99 -21.97
CA LEU A 56 12.80 9.11 -22.62
C LEU A 56 12.70 10.39 -23.44
N PHE A 57 13.12 11.53 -22.89
CA PHE A 57 13.11 12.79 -23.63
C PHE A 57 14.04 12.75 -24.84
N ALA A 58 15.26 12.20 -24.69
CA ALA A 58 16.20 12.02 -25.81
C ALA A 58 15.63 11.09 -26.89
N HIS A 59 14.89 10.04 -26.49
CA HIS A 59 14.23 9.14 -27.42
C HIS A 59 13.12 9.87 -28.19
N LEU A 60 12.27 10.62 -27.48
CA LEU A 60 11.20 11.43 -28.11
C LEU A 60 11.74 12.38 -29.17
N GLN A 61 12.89 13.03 -28.96
CA GLN A 61 13.51 13.92 -29.93
C GLN A 61 13.98 13.23 -31.22
N ARG A 62 14.05 11.89 -31.25
CA ARG A 62 14.45 11.10 -32.42
C ARG A 62 13.29 10.46 -33.16
N LEU A 63 12.06 10.58 -32.63
CA LEU A 63 10.89 10.01 -33.28
C LEU A 63 10.46 10.80 -34.51
N SER A 64 9.82 10.14 -35.46
CA SER A 64 9.34 10.76 -36.70
C SER A 64 8.14 11.68 -36.48
N HIS A 65 7.92 12.60 -37.40
CA HIS A 65 6.72 13.46 -37.39
C HIS A 65 5.42 12.65 -37.37
N ALA A 66 5.35 11.55 -38.10
CA ALA A 66 4.17 10.67 -38.14
C ALA A 66 3.76 10.15 -36.73
N TYR A 67 4.73 9.93 -35.84
CA TYR A 67 4.41 9.55 -34.46
C TYR A 67 3.66 10.66 -33.70
N TYR A 68 4.03 11.91 -33.94
CA TYR A 68 3.42 13.07 -33.28
C TYR A 68 2.06 13.43 -33.89
N ASP A 69 1.83 13.08 -35.17
CA ASP A 69 0.54 13.25 -35.82
C ASP A 69 -0.52 12.28 -35.27
N GLU A 70 -0.09 11.07 -34.84
CA GLU A 70 -0.97 10.03 -34.30
C GLU A 70 -1.07 10.02 -32.77
N THR A 71 -0.13 10.67 -32.06
CA THR A 71 -0.03 10.58 -30.59
C THR A 71 -0.34 11.92 -29.93
N LYS A 72 -1.32 11.94 -29.04
CA LYS A 72 -1.67 13.15 -28.27
C LYS A 72 -0.51 13.54 -27.35
N VAL A 73 -0.04 14.79 -27.44
CA VAL A 73 1.06 15.34 -26.61
C VAL A 73 0.77 15.17 -25.11
N GLY A 74 -0.48 15.32 -24.68
CA GLY A 74 -0.87 15.10 -23.29
C GLY A 74 -0.59 13.68 -22.78
N GLN A 75 -0.68 12.64 -23.64
CA GLN A 75 -0.31 11.27 -23.26
C GLN A 75 1.20 11.13 -23.09
N ILE A 76 1.99 11.78 -23.94
CA ILE A 76 3.45 11.80 -23.82
C ILE A 76 3.86 12.49 -22.52
N MET A 77 3.23 13.62 -22.22
CA MET A 77 3.47 14.36 -20.97
C MET A 77 3.14 13.52 -19.72
N ALA A 78 2.00 12.81 -19.73
CA ALA A 78 1.64 11.93 -18.63
C ALA A 78 2.69 10.83 -18.40
N ARG A 79 3.22 10.23 -19.49
CA ARG A 79 4.26 9.20 -19.40
C ARG A 79 5.57 9.72 -18.83
N ILE A 80 6.01 10.92 -19.24
CA ILE A 80 7.29 11.50 -18.80
C ILE A 80 7.24 12.07 -17.38
N THR A 81 6.03 12.26 -16.84
CA THR A 81 5.81 12.79 -15.48
C THR A 81 5.24 11.72 -14.55
N SER A 82 3.95 11.45 -14.63
CA SER A 82 3.23 10.62 -13.65
C SER A 82 3.57 9.14 -13.76
N ASP A 83 3.59 8.56 -14.97
CA ASP A 83 3.86 7.13 -15.13
C ASP A 83 5.30 6.79 -14.72
N LEU A 84 6.24 7.68 -14.99
CA LEU A 84 7.63 7.50 -14.63
C LEU A 84 7.82 7.52 -13.11
N PHE A 85 7.15 8.44 -12.42
CA PHE A 85 7.11 8.50 -10.97
C PHE A 85 6.54 7.20 -10.38
N ASP A 86 5.39 6.74 -10.89
CA ASP A 86 4.76 5.50 -10.42
C ASP A 86 5.68 4.27 -10.60
N VAL A 87 6.44 4.20 -11.71
CA VAL A 87 7.40 3.12 -11.99
C VAL A 87 8.55 3.15 -11.00
N THR A 88 9.10 4.32 -10.70
CA THR A 88 10.25 4.44 -9.78
C THR A 88 9.85 4.22 -8.33
N GLU A 89 8.69 4.69 -7.90
CA GLU A 89 8.13 4.39 -6.58
C GLU A 89 7.93 2.88 -6.41
N PHE A 90 7.35 2.21 -7.43
CA PHE A 90 7.20 0.76 -7.39
C PHE A 90 8.56 0.03 -7.33
N ALA A 91 9.56 0.49 -8.10
CA ALA A 91 10.84 -0.20 -8.26
C ALA A 91 11.69 -0.23 -6.97
N HIS A 92 11.57 0.77 -6.10
CA HIS A 92 12.31 0.78 -4.84
C HIS A 92 11.46 0.34 -3.64
N HIS A 93 10.19 0.73 -3.54
CA HIS A 93 9.35 0.36 -2.40
C HIS A 93 8.95 -1.13 -2.40
N CYS A 94 8.57 -1.70 -3.54
CA CYS A 94 8.07 -3.07 -3.56
C CYS A 94 9.14 -4.10 -3.16
N PRO A 95 10.36 -4.11 -3.73
CA PRO A 95 11.38 -5.07 -3.31
C PRO A 95 11.76 -4.93 -1.84
N GLU A 96 11.86 -3.70 -1.35
CA GLU A 96 12.16 -3.38 0.04
C GLU A 96 11.11 -3.98 0.99
N GLU A 97 9.84 -3.67 0.76
CA GLU A 97 8.73 -4.16 1.60
C GLU A 97 8.61 -5.69 1.57
N PHE A 98 8.80 -6.32 0.40
CA PHE A 98 8.80 -7.78 0.30
C PHE A 98 9.94 -8.41 1.08
N PHE A 99 11.15 -7.84 1.02
CA PHE A 99 12.30 -8.33 1.75
C PHE A 99 12.12 -8.20 3.26
N ILE A 100 11.67 -7.03 3.71
CA ILE A 100 11.38 -6.78 5.13
C ILE A 100 10.27 -7.69 5.63
N ALA A 101 9.18 -7.85 4.87
CA ALA A 101 8.08 -8.74 5.24
C ALA A 101 8.52 -10.20 5.34
N ALA A 102 9.33 -10.68 4.39
CA ALA A 102 9.87 -12.04 4.42
C ALA A 102 10.73 -12.29 5.67
N ILE A 103 11.65 -11.38 6.00
CA ILE A 103 12.48 -11.47 7.21
C ILE A 103 11.61 -11.46 8.47
N LYS A 104 10.64 -10.55 8.56
CA LYS A 104 9.73 -10.46 9.71
C LYS A 104 8.93 -11.75 9.90
N ILE A 105 8.38 -12.33 8.83
CA ILE A 105 7.61 -13.57 8.89
C ILE A 105 8.49 -14.74 9.36
N ILE A 106 9.68 -14.91 8.76
CA ILE A 106 10.61 -15.99 9.10
C ILE A 106 11.10 -15.84 10.54
N ALA A 107 11.53 -14.66 10.94
CA ALA A 107 12.01 -14.39 12.28
C ALA A 107 10.90 -14.59 13.32
N SER A 108 9.69 -14.09 13.06
CA SER A 108 8.55 -14.29 13.96
C SER A 108 8.18 -15.76 14.10
N PHE A 109 8.18 -16.51 12.99
CA PHE A 109 7.95 -17.95 13.04
C PHE A 109 9.01 -18.67 13.87
N ALA A 110 10.30 -18.40 13.64
CA ALA A 110 11.40 -19.03 14.35
C ALA A 110 11.36 -18.72 15.85
N ILE A 111 11.13 -17.47 16.22
CA ILE A 111 11.02 -17.05 17.62
C ILE A 111 9.82 -17.71 18.30
N LEU A 112 8.63 -17.64 17.69
CA LEU A 112 7.43 -18.24 18.27
C LEU A 112 7.54 -19.77 18.38
N ALA A 113 8.08 -20.43 17.36
CA ALA A 113 8.29 -21.86 17.36
C ALA A 113 9.28 -22.32 18.43
N SER A 114 10.24 -21.47 18.83
CA SER A 114 11.16 -21.77 19.92
C SER A 114 10.48 -21.80 21.29
N PHE A 115 9.35 -21.14 21.46
CA PHE A 115 8.54 -21.19 22.68
C PHE A 115 7.53 -22.34 22.65
N ASN A 116 6.71 -22.40 21.60
CA ASN A 116 5.72 -23.48 21.45
C ASN A 116 5.33 -23.64 19.97
N VAL A 117 5.71 -24.78 19.37
CA VAL A 117 5.48 -25.08 17.95
C VAL A 117 3.99 -25.18 17.64
N TRP A 118 3.19 -25.81 18.51
CA TRP A 118 1.75 -25.97 18.28
C TRP A 118 1.00 -24.65 18.27
N LEU A 119 1.31 -23.78 19.23
CA LEU A 119 0.74 -22.44 19.28
C LEU A 119 1.11 -21.65 18.04
N THR A 120 2.37 -21.74 17.59
CA THR A 120 2.85 -21.08 16.37
C THR A 120 2.08 -21.56 15.14
N LEU A 121 1.90 -22.86 14.97
CA LEU A 121 1.15 -23.42 13.84
C LEU A 121 -0.31 -22.96 13.83
N ILE A 122 -0.97 -22.90 15.00
CA ILE A 122 -2.34 -22.41 15.13
C ILE A 122 -2.42 -20.94 14.67
N VAL A 123 -1.50 -20.09 15.13
CA VAL A 123 -1.47 -18.67 14.75
C VAL A 123 -1.19 -18.53 13.26
N PHE A 124 -0.20 -19.22 12.73
CA PHE A 124 0.17 -19.14 11.31
C PHE A 124 -0.90 -19.76 10.38
N ALA A 125 -1.76 -20.65 10.88
CA ALA A 125 -2.90 -21.16 10.11
C ALA A 125 -3.95 -20.08 9.76
N THR A 126 -3.96 -18.95 10.46
CA THR A 126 -4.84 -17.82 10.12
C THR A 126 -4.34 -17.03 8.90
N ILE A 127 -3.04 -17.09 8.58
CA ILE A 127 -2.44 -16.34 7.47
C ILE A 127 -3.02 -16.74 6.11
N PRO A 128 -3.17 -18.03 5.74
CA PRO A 128 -3.81 -18.42 4.48
C PRO A 128 -5.23 -17.87 4.33
N LEU A 129 -6.03 -17.88 5.40
CA LEU A 129 -7.39 -17.34 5.39
C LEU A 129 -7.38 -15.82 5.16
N MET A 130 -6.49 -15.12 5.83
CA MET A 130 -6.27 -13.68 5.63
C MET A 130 -5.85 -13.38 4.19
N LEU A 131 -4.94 -14.16 3.61
CA LEU A 131 -4.51 -14.01 2.22
C LEU A 131 -5.66 -14.20 1.24
N VAL A 132 -6.49 -15.22 1.41
CA VAL A 132 -7.68 -15.44 0.55
C VAL A 132 -8.60 -14.24 0.61
N SER A 133 -8.89 -13.72 1.80
CA SER A 133 -9.70 -12.50 1.98
C SER A 133 -9.04 -11.30 1.30
N ALA A 134 -7.74 -11.10 1.50
CA ALA A 134 -6.98 -10.03 0.90
C ALA A 134 -7.01 -10.08 -0.63
N PHE A 135 -6.81 -11.26 -1.24
CA PHE A 135 -6.90 -11.45 -2.69
C PHE A 135 -8.30 -11.15 -3.24
N TYR A 136 -9.35 -11.59 -2.53
CA TYR A 136 -10.73 -11.33 -2.93
C TYR A 136 -11.03 -9.82 -3.00
N PHE A 137 -10.78 -9.09 -1.92
CA PHE A 137 -11.03 -7.64 -1.88
C PHE A 137 -10.10 -6.86 -2.80
N ASN A 138 -8.81 -7.21 -2.87
CA ASN A 138 -7.85 -6.53 -3.72
C ASN A 138 -8.23 -6.64 -5.21
N ARG A 139 -8.68 -7.83 -5.66
CA ARG A 139 -9.14 -8.01 -7.05
C ARG A 139 -10.34 -7.13 -7.38
N ARG A 140 -11.29 -7.00 -6.44
CA ARG A 140 -12.48 -6.15 -6.60
C ARG A 140 -12.11 -4.67 -6.58
N MET A 141 -11.30 -4.28 -5.63
CA MET A 141 -10.80 -2.93 -5.49
C MET A 141 -10.04 -2.46 -6.73
N ARG A 142 -9.14 -3.29 -7.28
CA ARG A 142 -8.42 -2.97 -8.54
C ARG A 142 -9.36 -2.72 -9.71
N ARG A 143 -10.44 -3.49 -9.85
CA ARG A 143 -11.44 -3.28 -10.91
C ARG A 143 -12.18 -1.96 -10.71
N ALA A 144 -12.60 -1.67 -9.48
CA ALA A 144 -13.28 -0.42 -9.14
C ALA A 144 -12.37 0.80 -9.37
N PHE A 145 -11.10 0.74 -8.99
CA PHE A 145 -10.12 1.79 -9.28
C PHE A 145 -9.92 2.02 -10.78
N LYS A 146 -9.83 0.92 -11.57
CA LYS A 146 -9.72 1.05 -13.03
C LYS A 146 -10.95 1.75 -13.62
N LYS A 147 -12.16 1.37 -13.17
CA LYS A 147 -13.41 2.02 -13.60
C LYS A 147 -13.42 3.50 -13.21
N SER A 148 -13.00 3.82 -11.99
CA SER A 148 -12.88 5.21 -11.50
C SER A 148 -11.89 6.03 -12.34
N ARG A 149 -10.75 5.45 -12.73
CA ARG A 149 -9.75 6.12 -13.58
C ARG A 149 -10.27 6.40 -14.99
N ASN A 150 -11.02 5.47 -15.56
CA ASN A 150 -11.64 5.67 -16.87
C ASN A 150 -12.67 6.79 -16.81
N GLN A 151 -13.56 6.78 -15.80
CA GLN A 151 -14.60 7.79 -15.66
C GLN A 151 -14.04 9.20 -15.44
N ILE A 152 -12.98 9.33 -14.63
CA ILE A 152 -12.34 10.65 -14.48
C ILE A 152 -11.67 11.12 -15.78
N GLY A 153 -11.19 10.18 -16.60
CA GLY A 153 -10.69 10.50 -17.95
C GLY A 153 -11.78 11.04 -18.86
N GLU A 154 -12.98 10.45 -18.84
CA GLU A 154 -14.14 10.92 -19.61
C GLU A 154 -14.61 12.30 -19.12
N LEU A 155 -14.68 12.51 -17.79
CA LEU A 155 -14.99 13.82 -17.22
C LEU A 155 -13.97 14.89 -17.61
N ASN A 156 -12.68 14.57 -17.58
CA ASN A 156 -11.65 15.51 -17.98
C ASN A 156 -11.78 15.91 -19.46
N ALA A 157 -12.05 14.93 -20.34
CA ALA A 157 -12.29 15.21 -21.76
C ALA A 157 -13.52 16.12 -21.95
N GLN A 158 -14.60 15.85 -21.22
CA GLN A 158 -15.81 16.67 -21.28
C GLN A 158 -15.55 18.11 -20.80
N VAL A 159 -14.80 18.27 -19.70
CA VAL A 159 -14.41 19.61 -19.19
C VAL A 159 -13.52 20.32 -20.21
N GLU A 160 -12.56 19.62 -20.80
CA GLU A 160 -11.68 20.16 -21.84
C GLU A 160 -12.50 20.67 -23.03
N ASP A 161 -13.41 19.86 -23.55
CA ASP A 161 -14.27 20.24 -24.69
C ASP A 161 -15.15 21.47 -24.36
N SER A 162 -15.78 21.51 -23.19
CA SER A 162 -16.59 22.64 -22.74
C SER A 162 -15.77 23.91 -22.57
N LEU A 163 -14.54 23.81 -22.05
CA LEU A 163 -13.67 24.97 -21.85
C LEU A 163 -13.10 25.50 -23.18
N LEU A 164 -12.71 24.62 -24.09
CA LEU A 164 -12.24 24.99 -25.43
C LEU A 164 -13.39 25.62 -26.23
N GLY A 165 -14.61 25.11 -26.08
CA GLY A 165 -15.81 25.60 -26.71
C GLY A 165 -16.54 26.72 -25.96
N VAL A 166 -16.00 27.26 -24.86
CA VAL A 166 -16.72 28.19 -23.96
C VAL A 166 -17.30 29.43 -24.66
N ARG A 167 -16.65 29.95 -25.71
CA ARG A 167 -17.15 31.06 -26.47
C ARG A 167 -18.45 30.72 -27.22
N VAL A 168 -18.51 29.48 -27.73
CA VAL A 168 -19.72 28.98 -28.43
C VAL A 168 -20.83 28.74 -27.41
N VAL A 169 -20.53 28.08 -26.31
CA VAL A 169 -21.48 27.85 -25.21
C VAL A 169 -22.12 29.15 -24.77
N LYS A 170 -21.29 30.19 -24.52
CA LYS A 170 -21.78 31.54 -24.12
C LYS A 170 -22.56 32.28 -25.21
N SER A 171 -22.18 32.11 -26.48
CA SER A 171 -22.88 32.76 -27.60
C SER A 171 -24.30 32.24 -27.77
N PHE A 172 -24.55 30.97 -27.37
CA PHE A 172 -25.88 30.36 -27.47
C PHE A 172 -26.58 30.22 -26.11
N ALA A 173 -26.02 30.80 -25.03
CA ALA A 173 -26.54 30.69 -23.67
C ALA A 173 -26.81 29.22 -23.23
N ASN A 174 -25.90 28.29 -23.60
CA ASN A 174 -26.03 26.85 -23.38
C ASN A 174 -25.34 26.38 -22.11
N GLU A 175 -24.93 27.26 -21.19
CA GLU A 175 -24.29 26.91 -19.92
C GLU A 175 -25.09 25.86 -19.13
N PRO A 176 -26.43 25.94 -18.97
CA PRO A 176 -27.19 24.95 -18.24
C PRO A 176 -27.12 23.55 -18.85
N ILE A 177 -26.96 23.43 -20.17
CA ILE A 177 -26.83 22.14 -20.87
C ILE A 177 -25.48 21.53 -20.57
N GLU A 178 -24.39 22.30 -20.59
CA GLU A 178 -23.05 21.82 -20.25
C GLU A 178 -22.95 21.46 -18.77
N GLU A 179 -23.55 22.23 -17.87
CA GLU A 179 -23.63 21.92 -16.45
C GLU A 179 -24.38 20.58 -16.20
N GLN A 180 -25.51 20.36 -16.91
CA GLN A 180 -26.26 19.10 -16.80
C GLN A 180 -25.47 17.91 -17.32
N LYS A 181 -24.73 18.03 -18.40
CA LYS A 181 -23.86 16.99 -18.92
C LYS A 181 -22.77 16.63 -17.92
N PHE A 182 -22.09 17.67 -17.39
CA PHE A 182 -21.05 17.47 -16.37
C PHE A 182 -21.61 16.79 -15.12
N GLU A 183 -22.75 17.25 -14.62
CA GLU A 183 -23.37 16.67 -13.42
C GLU A 183 -23.72 15.19 -13.61
N ALA A 184 -24.21 14.79 -14.77
CA ALA A 184 -24.49 13.39 -15.07
C ALA A 184 -23.22 12.52 -14.96
N GLY A 185 -22.11 12.95 -15.56
CA GLY A 185 -20.83 12.26 -15.48
C GLY A 185 -20.23 12.28 -14.06
N ASN A 186 -20.41 13.38 -13.34
CA ASN A 186 -19.96 13.54 -11.95
C ASN A 186 -20.71 12.63 -10.98
N GLN A 187 -22.01 12.45 -11.17
CA GLN A 187 -22.83 11.50 -10.39
C GLN A 187 -22.41 10.05 -10.68
N GLU A 188 -22.15 9.71 -11.92
CA GLU A 188 -21.60 8.38 -12.25
C GLU A 188 -20.25 8.14 -11.57
N PHE A 189 -19.36 9.13 -11.58
CA PHE A 189 -18.09 9.06 -10.87
C PHE A 189 -18.29 8.87 -9.36
N LEU A 190 -19.24 9.55 -8.75
CA LEU A 190 -19.58 9.40 -7.34
C LEU A 190 -20.01 7.97 -7.01
N GLU A 191 -20.88 7.36 -7.83
CA GLU A 191 -21.31 5.97 -7.59
C GLU A 191 -20.15 4.96 -7.71
N ILE A 192 -19.26 5.16 -8.68
CA ILE A 192 -18.05 4.35 -8.82
C ILE A 192 -17.14 4.51 -7.59
N LYS A 193 -16.98 5.73 -7.08
CA LYS A 193 -16.21 6.01 -5.86
C LYS A 193 -16.83 5.34 -4.63
N LYS A 194 -18.15 5.38 -4.48
CA LYS A 194 -18.85 4.68 -3.39
C LYS A 194 -18.58 3.18 -3.43
N GLU A 195 -18.64 2.57 -4.61
CA GLU A 195 -18.29 1.15 -4.79
C GLU A 195 -16.84 0.87 -4.39
N THR A 196 -15.91 1.71 -4.84
CA THR A 196 -14.48 1.60 -4.52
C THR A 196 -14.25 1.64 -3.02
N TYR A 197 -14.84 2.60 -2.33
CA TYR A 197 -14.69 2.76 -0.88
C TYR A 197 -15.36 1.63 -0.08
N ARG A 198 -16.45 1.03 -0.57
CA ARG A 198 -17.03 -0.17 0.04
C ARG A 198 -16.07 -1.36 0.01
N TYR A 199 -15.38 -1.60 -1.12
CA TYR A 199 -14.38 -2.66 -1.18
C TYR A 199 -13.16 -2.35 -0.32
N MET A 200 -12.73 -1.10 -0.25
CA MET A 200 -11.64 -0.67 0.61
C MET A 200 -11.98 -0.84 2.09
N ALA A 201 -13.19 -0.45 2.50
CA ALA A 201 -13.69 -0.65 3.85
C ALA A 201 -13.78 -2.14 4.19
N GLY A 202 -14.29 -2.97 3.26
CA GLY A 202 -14.33 -4.43 3.42
C GLY A 202 -12.94 -5.04 3.62
N PHE A 203 -11.96 -4.62 2.84
CA PHE A 203 -10.56 -5.04 3.00
C PHE A 203 -10.02 -4.68 4.38
N GLN A 204 -10.13 -3.41 4.77
CA GLN A 204 -9.63 -2.95 6.07
C GLN A 204 -10.34 -3.63 7.26
N SER A 205 -11.66 -3.80 7.16
CA SER A 205 -12.44 -4.46 8.21
C SER A 205 -12.09 -5.94 8.33
N SER A 206 -11.90 -6.64 7.21
CA SER A 206 -11.46 -8.04 7.24
C SER A 206 -10.07 -8.20 7.84
N THR A 207 -9.12 -7.33 7.51
CA THR A 207 -7.78 -7.34 8.11
C THR A 207 -7.86 -7.14 9.62
N ARG A 208 -8.61 -6.15 10.09
CA ARG A 208 -8.82 -5.93 11.54
C ARG A 208 -9.47 -7.11 12.25
N LEU A 209 -10.41 -7.79 11.58
CA LEU A 209 -11.03 -9.00 12.13
C LEU A 209 -10.00 -10.10 12.32
N PHE A 210 -9.15 -10.36 11.31
CA PHE A 210 -8.08 -11.35 11.41
C PHE A 210 -7.06 -11.01 12.49
N ASP A 211 -6.67 -9.73 12.63
CA ASP A 211 -5.81 -9.29 13.73
C ASP A 211 -6.43 -9.60 15.10
N GLY A 212 -7.72 -9.32 15.27
CA GLY A 212 -8.45 -9.65 16.50
C GLY A 212 -8.55 -11.16 16.75
N VAL A 213 -8.79 -11.95 15.69
CA VAL A 213 -8.82 -13.41 15.78
C VAL A 213 -7.46 -13.98 16.15
N MET A 214 -6.39 -13.49 15.54
CA MET A 214 -5.02 -13.90 15.92
C MET A 214 -4.74 -13.58 17.38
N TYR A 215 -5.05 -12.37 17.81
CA TYR A 215 -4.83 -11.96 19.21
C TYR A 215 -5.56 -12.87 20.19
N ILE A 216 -6.87 -13.07 20.01
CA ILE A 216 -7.66 -13.92 20.91
C ILE A 216 -7.23 -15.39 20.87
N THR A 217 -6.79 -15.87 19.70
CA THR A 217 -6.24 -17.21 19.53
C THR A 217 -5.00 -17.41 20.38
N VAL A 218 -4.06 -16.44 20.36
CA VAL A 218 -2.85 -16.49 21.20
C VAL A 218 -3.22 -16.49 22.67
N VAL A 219 -4.17 -15.63 23.09
CA VAL A 219 -4.58 -15.54 24.50
C VAL A 219 -5.23 -16.84 24.96
N ILE A 220 -6.21 -17.35 24.21
CA ILE A 220 -6.94 -18.57 24.61
C ILE A 220 -6.02 -19.80 24.53
N ALA A 221 -5.44 -20.07 23.38
CA ALA A 221 -4.60 -21.25 23.18
C ALA A 221 -3.36 -21.21 24.08
N GLY A 222 -2.71 -20.07 24.21
CA GLY A 222 -1.57 -19.89 25.11
C GLY A 222 -1.92 -20.15 26.57
N SER A 223 -3.05 -19.61 27.04
CA SER A 223 -3.56 -19.88 28.39
C SER A 223 -3.87 -21.36 28.61
N LEU A 224 -4.48 -22.02 27.64
CA LEU A 224 -4.75 -23.46 27.72
C LEU A 224 -3.47 -24.31 27.78
N PHE A 225 -2.46 -23.97 26.98
CA PHE A 225 -1.15 -24.64 27.05
C PHE A 225 -0.51 -24.45 28.43
N ILE A 226 -0.54 -23.27 29.00
CA ILE A 226 -0.02 -23.00 30.34
C ILE A 226 -0.75 -23.84 31.42
N ILE A 227 -2.10 -23.87 31.34
CA ILE A 227 -2.92 -24.62 32.32
C ILE A 227 -2.66 -26.14 32.24
N HIS A 228 -2.48 -26.67 31.04
CA HIS A 228 -2.27 -28.10 30.83
C HIS A 228 -0.78 -28.53 30.91
N GLY A 229 0.13 -27.60 31.17
CA GLY A 229 1.56 -27.86 31.37
C GLY A 229 2.30 -28.31 30.09
N ALA A 230 1.81 -27.85 28.92
CA ALA A 230 2.40 -28.20 27.64
C ALA A 230 3.29 -27.04 27.11
#